data_910af008885882f851d8887eca17c566
#
_entry.id   910af008885882f851d8887eca17c566
#
_cell.length_a   1.000
_cell.length_b   1.000
_cell.length_c   1.000
_cell.angle_alpha   90.00
_cell.angle_beta   90.00
_cell.angle_gamma   90.00
#
_symmetry.space_group_name_H-M   'P 1'
#
loop_
_entity.id
_entity.type
_entity.pdbx_description
1 polymer ?
#
loop_
_entity_poly.entity_id
_entity_poly.type
_entity_poly.pdbx_seq_one_letter_code
_entity_poly.pdbx_strand_id
1 'polypeptide(L)'
;DERVKFQGFGNSAYKSREVGEAFRTLEDAKVIRLIYPTTDLQPPPRADLKKSPRFQILDTGLVNYALSIQAQMLGIDDLSSTYKGAVIPHLITQEFISLQNVSPNQPHFWVRQKLQSNAEVDLVLVCREFLIPVEIKSGSTGSLRSLHQFIEAADHPFAIRIYGGSFSVEKAITPGKKPYILMNLPYYLGTQLPAYSEWLVQQQIE
;
A
#
# COMPACT_ATOMS: atom_id res chain seq x y z
N ASP A 1 -3.05 -8.31 3.72
CA ASP A 1 -3.09 -6.89 4.15
C ASP A 1 -4.45 -6.47 4.76
N GLU A 2 -4.98 -7.31 5.66
CA GLU A 2 -6.21 -6.96 6.35
C GLU A 2 -5.94 -5.95 7.47
N ARG A 3 -6.93 -5.09 7.72
CA ARG A 3 -6.89 -4.17 8.86
C ARG A 3 -7.06 -4.94 10.17
N VAL A 4 -6.25 -4.61 11.15
CA VAL A 4 -6.26 -5.28 12.46
C VAL A 4 -7.28 -4.61 13.38
N LYS A 5 -8.29 -5.37 13.80
CA LYS A 5 -9.22 -4.95 14.85
C LYS A 5 -8.62 -5.28 16.21
N PHE A 6 -8.53 -4.30 17.11
CA PHE A 6 -8.03 -4.51 18.46
C PHE A 6 -9.06 -5.23 19.34
N GLN A 7 -10.34 -4.94 19.13
CA GLN A 7 -11.42 -5.63 19.84
C GLN A 7 -11.54 -7.08 19.37
N GLY A 8 -11.47 -8.03 20.30
CA GLY A 8 -11.55 -9.45 20.01
C GLY A 8 -10.37 -10.00 19.19
N PHE A 9 -9.20 -9.34 19.24
CA PHE A 9 -8.00 -9.78 18.54
C PHE A 9 -7.62 -11.21 18.92
N GLY A 10 -7.40 -12.06 17.94
CA GLY A 10 -7.03 -13.47 18.13
C GLY A 10 -8.10 -14.28 18.88
N ASN A 11 -9.37 -13.90 18.79
CA ASN A 11 -10.48 -14.50 19.59
C ASN A 11 -10.24 -14.48 21.09
N SER A 12 -9.45 -13.52 21.57
CA SER A 12 -9.11 -13.36 22.99
C SER A 12 -10.12 -12.50 23.73
N ALA A 13 -10.11 -12.59 25.07
CA ALA A 13 -10.90 -11.75 25.96
C ALA A 13 -10.22 -10.40 26.29
N TYR A 14 -9.05 -10.11 25.72
CA TYR A 14 -8.34 -8.86 25.98
C TYR A 14 -9.12 -7.64 25.49
N LYS A 15 -9.03 -6.57 26.25
CA LYS A 15 -9.64 -5.28 25.87
C LYS A 15 -8.85 -4.62 24.76
N SER A 16 -9.53 -3.86 23.91
CA SER A 16 -8.90 -3.11 22.80
C SER A 16 -7.71 -2.24 23.24
N ARG A 17 -7.74 -1.70 24.48
CA ARG A 17 -6.66 -0.90 25.04
C ARG A 17 -5.40 -1.76 25.25
N GLU A 18 -5.55 -2.94 25.86
CA GLU A 18 -4.43 -3.87 26.17
C GLU A 18 -3.77 -4.33 24.87
N VAL A 19 -4.58 -4.71 23.86
CA VAL A 19 -4.09 -5.07 22.53
C VAL A 19 -3.36 -3.91 21.87
N GLY A 20 -3.92 -2.70 21.95
CA GLY A 20 -3.29 -1.50 21.39
C GLY A 20 -1.97 -1.14 22.07
N GLU A 21 -1.85 -1.33 23.41
CA GLU A 21 -0.60 -1.15 24.14
C GLU A 21 0.45 -2.19 23.74
N ALA A 22 0.06 -3.45 23.60
CA ALA A 22 0.96 -4.52 23.15
C ALA A 22 1.50 -4.23 21.73
N PHE A 23 0.65 -3.79 20.81
CA PHE A 23 1.10 -3.44 19.46
C PHE A 23 2.04 -2.24 19.44
N ARG A 24 1.79 -1.21 20.26
CA ARG A 24 2.73 -0.09 20.39
C ARG A 24 4.08 -0.53 20.93
N THR A 25 4.10 -1.42 21.92
CA THR A 25 5.35 -2.00 22.44
C THR A 25 6.12 -2.75 21.34
N LEU A 26 5.43 -3.53 20.49
CA LEU A 26 6.06 -4.21 19.37
C LEU A 26 6.56 -3.22 18.30
N GLU A 27 5.84 -2.12 18.09
CA GLU A 27 6.25 -1.05 17.17
C GLU A 27 7.49 -0.31 17.69
N ASP A 28 7.54 0.01 18.99
CA ASP A 28 8.70 0.62 19.64
C ASP A 28 9.92 -0.31 19.60
N ALA A 29 9.71 -1.61 19.73
CA ALA A 29 10.72 -2.65 19.58
C ALA A 29 11.15 -2.90 18.11
N LYS A 30 10.54 -2.21 17.12
CA LYS A 30 10.81 -2.36 15.68
C LYS A 30 10.55 -3.77 15.13
N VAL A 31 9.64 -4.51 15.76
CA VAL A 31 9.18 -5.80 15.27
C VAL A 31 8.09 -5.62 14.20
N ILE A 32 7.24 -4.62 14.40
CA ILE A 32 6.14 -4.27 13.51
C ILE A 32 6.09 -2.76 13.22
N ARG A 33 5.26 -2.41 12.23
CA ARG A 33 4.77 -1.05 11.99
C ARG A 33 3.25 -1.07 11.91
N LEU A 34 2.59 -0.14 12.56
CA LEU A 34 1.16 0.12 12.40
C LEU A 34 0.96 1.17 11.31
N ILE A 35 0.35 0.80 10.21
CA ILE A 35 0.08 1.69 9.07
C ILE A 35 -1.38 2.11 9.15
N TYR A 36 -1.62 3.37 9.47
CA TYR A 36 -2.97 3.92 9.56
C TYR A 36 -3.44 4.43 8.20
N PRO A 37 -4.75 4.34 7.92
CA PRO A 37 -5.31 4.91 6.71
C PRO A 37 -5.31 6.44 6.74
N THR A 38 -5.38 7.03 5.56
CA THR A 38 -5.77 8.42 5.35
C THR A 38 -7.05 8.50 4.53
N THR A 39 -7.80 9.58 4.68
CA THR A 39 -8.92 9.97 3.79
C THR A 39 -8.56 11.18 2.94
N ASP A 40 -7.37 11.75 3.14
CA ASP A 40 -6.91 12.91 2.43
C ASP A 40 -6.65 12.57 0.94
N LEU A 41 -6.83 13.57 0.10
CA LEU A 41 -6.61 13.49 -1.36
C LEU A 41 -5.47 14.43 -1.81
N GLN A 42 -4.91 15.18 -0.86
CA GLN A 42 -3.82 16.13 -1.05
C GLN A 42 -2.78 15.99 0.05
N PRO A 43 -1.50 16.32 -0.22
CA PRO A 43 -0.46 16.34 0.80
C PRO A 43 -0.66 17.47 1.83
N PRO A 44 -0.17 17.31 3.05
CA PRO A 44 0.37 16.07 3.63
C PRO A 44 -0.76 15.12 4.07
N PRO A 45 -0.65 13.81 3.81
CA PRO A 45 -1.64 12.86 4.30
C PRO A 45 -1.59 12.76 5.82
N ARG A 46 -2.77 12.72 6.44
CA ARG A 46 -2.91 12.60 7.91
C ARG A 46 -3.47 11.23 8.26
N ALA A 47 -2.84 10.59 9.25
CA ALA A 47 -3.30 9.31 9.78
C ALA A 47 -4.68 9.44 10.44
N ASP A 48 -5.66 8.64 10.03
CA ASP A 48 -6.92 8.49 10.74
C ASP A 48 -6.80 7.43 11.84
N LEU A 49 -6.37 7.86 13.02
CA LEU A 49 -6.14 6.98 14.18
C LEU A 49 -7.44 6.37 14.76
N LYS A 50 -8.61 6.81 14.30
CA LYS A 50 -9.91 6.23 14.69
C LYS A 50 -10.23 4.96 13.92
N LYS A 51 -9.56 4.73 12.80
CA LYS A 51 -9.72 3.55 11.97
C LYS A 51 -8.67 2.50 12.29
N SER A 52 -9.04 1.25 12.07
CA SER A 52 -8.13 0.11 12.26
C SER A 52 -6.92 0.21 11.31
N PRO A 53 -5.68 0.10 11.83
CA PRO A 53 -4.48 0.10 11.00
C PRO A 53 -4.31 -1.23 10.25
N ARG A 54 -3.44 -1.24 9.25
CA ARG A 54 -2.77 -2.42 8.76
C ARG A 54 -1.54 -2.70 9.61
N PHE A 55 -1.13 -3.93 9.63
CA PHE A 55 -0.04 -4.44 10.43
C PHE A 55 1.06 -4.97 9.50
N GLN A 56 2.23 -4.36 9.58
CA GLN A 56 3.41 -4.72 8.80
C GLN A 56 4.47 -5.32 9.73
N ILE A 57 4.85 -6.57 9.50
CA ILE A 57 6.03 -7.15 10.16
C ILE A 57 7.28 -6.58 9.48
N LEU A 58 8.25 -6.08 10.23
CA LEU A 58 9.44 -5.43 9.68
C LEU A 58 10.55 -6.41 9.27
N ASP A 59 10.40 -7.68 9.62
CA ASP A 59 11.30 -8.76 9.19
C ASP A 59 10.56 -9.75 8.31
N THR A 60 10.90 -9.78 7.02
CA THR A 60 10.31 -10.71 6.05
C THR A 60 10.62 -12.18 6.38
N GLY A 61 11.73 -12.46 7.07
CA GLY A 61 12.06 -13.80 7.55
C GLY A 61 11.04 -14.31 8.57
N LEU A 62 10.56 -13.45 9.46
CA LEU A 62 9.49 -13.80 10.41
C LEU A 62 8.16 -14.09 9.68
N VAL A 63 7.85 -13.33 8.63
CA VAL A 63 6.65 -13.60 7.79
C VAL A 63 6.76 -14.95 7.12
N ASN A 64 7.90 -15.25 6.50
CA ASN A 64 8.15 -16.53 5.82
C ASN A 64 8.09 -17.71 6.81
N TYR A 65 8.63 -17.52 8.02
CA TYR A 65 8.56 -18.51 9.08
C TYR A 65 7.10 -18.79 9.50
N ALA A 66 6.35 -17.73 9.80
CA ALA A 66 4.95 -17.85 10.22
C ALA A 66 4.06 -18.51 9.15
N LEU A 67 4.38 -18.29 7.87
CA LEU A 67 3.66 -18.91 6.75
C LEU A 67 4.19 -20.31 6.39
N SER A 68 5.23 -20.81 7.07
CA SER A 68 5.86 -22.14 6.82
C SER A 68 6.34 -22.32 5.38
N ILE A 69 6.83 -21.27 4.75
CA ILE A 69 7.21 -21.25 3.31
C ILE A 69 8.72 -21.16 3.07
N GLN A 70 9.54 -21.24 4.11
CA GLN A 70 11.00 -21.11 4.02
C GLN A 70 11.64 -22.09 3.04
N ALA A 71 11.22 -23.37 3.06
CA ALA A 71 11.73 -24.39 2.14
C ALA A 71 11.33 -24.08 0.68
N GLN A 72 10.19 -23.47 0.47
CA GLN A 72 9.69 -23.10 -0.85
C GLN A 72 10.44 -21.90 -1.42
N MET A 73 10.98 -21.01 -0.57
CA MET A 73 11.77 -19.85 -1.02
C MET A 73 13.15 -20.22 -1.58
N LEU A 74 13.68 -21.37 -1.18
CA LEU A 74 15.05 -21.78 -1.52
C LEU A 74 15.15 -22.64 -2.78
N GLY A 75 14.04 -23.08 -3.38
CA GLY A 75 14.08 -24.07 -4.45
C GLY A 75 13.03 -23.96 -5.54
N ILE A 76 12.31 -22.86 -5.67
CA ILE A 76 11.17 -22.80 -6.59
C ILE A 76 11.37 -21.73 -7.66
N ASP A 77 11.23 -22.14 -8.92
CA ASP A 77 11.22 -21.27 -10.09
C ASP A 77 9.93 -20.42 -10.17
N ASP A 78 8.84 -20.81 -9.48
CA ASP A 78 7.62 -20.02 -9.43
C ASP A 78 6.88 -20.14 -8.07
N LEU A 79 6.75 -19.02 -7.37
CA LEU A 79 5.98 -18.91 -6.13
C LEU A 79 4.47 -19.00 -6.44
N SER A 80 3.72 -19.73 -5.62
CA SER A 80 2.27 -19.83 -5.78
C SER A 80 1.59 -18.46 -5.83
N SER A 81 0.50 -18.35 -6.57
CA SER A 81 -0.26 -17.09 -6.70
C SER A 81 -0.74 -16.55 -5.34
N THR A 82 -1.07 -17.42 -4.41
CA THR A 82 -1.45 -17.05 -3.04
C THR A 82 -0.29 -16.39 -2.30
N TYR A 83 0.92 -16.93 -2.43
CA TYR A 83 2.11 -16.35 -1.83
C TYR A 83 2.46 -15.00 -2.44
N LYS A 84 2.46 -14.90 -3.77
CA LYS A 84 2.67 -13.61 -4.48
C LYS A 84 1.68 -12.56 -4.01
N GLY A 85 0.41 -12.94 -3.81
CA GLY A 85 -0.65 -12.04 -3.34
C GLY A 85 -0.42 -11.48 -1.94
N ALA A 86 0.22 -12.22 -1.05
CA ALA A 86 0.51 -11.79 0.32
C ALA A 86 1.86 -11.08 0.44
N VAL A 87 2.89 -11.59 -0.22
CA VAL A 87 4.27 -11.17 -0.01
C VAL A 87 4.67 -9.97 -0.87
N ILE A 88 4.20 -9.87 -2.11
CA ILE A 88 4.55 -8.71 -2.96
C ILE A 88 4.08 -7.39 -2.34
N PRO A 89 2.81 -7.21 -1.91
CA PRO A 89 2.40 -6.00 -1.20
C PRO A 89 3.21 -5.77 0.07
N HIS A 90 3.54 -6.85 0.80
CA HIS A 90 4.36 -6.76 2.01
C HIS A 90 5.78 -6.24 1.69
N LEU A 91 6.46 -6.80 0.69
CA LEU A 91 7.80 -6.38 0.27
C LEU A 91 7.81 -4.93 -0.22
N ILE A 92 6.86 -4.55 -1.07
CA ILE A 92 6.78 -3.17 -1.57
C ILE A 92 6.55 -2.19 -0.41
N THR A 93 5.68 -2.53 0.54
CA THR A 93 5.45 -1.70 1.73
C THR A 93 6.69 -1.62 2.61
N GLN A 94 7.43 -2.73 2.77
CA GLN A 94 8.68 -2.79 3.51
C GLN A 94 9.75 -1.90 2.88
N GLU A 95 9.93 -1.97 1.57
CA GLU A 95 10.84 -1.10 0.84
C GLU A 95 10.47 0.38 1.00
N PHE A 96 9.18 0.68 0.90
CA PHE A 96 8.69 2.04 1.10
C PHE A 96 8.96 2.57 2.52
N ILE A 97 8.85 1.72 3.54
CA ILE A 97 9.21 2.05 4.92
C ILE A 97 10.73 2.32 5.02
N SER A 98 11.56 1.53 4.35
CA SER A 98 13.02 1.67 4.40
C SER A 98 13.52 3.00 3.82
N LEU A 99 12.81 3.55 2.84
CA LEU A 99 13.11 4.84 2.22
C LEU A 99 12.80 6.04 3.10
N GLN A 100 12.14 5.85 4.25
CA GLN A 100 11.71 6.95 5.13
C GLN A 100 12.86 7.72 5.80
N ASN A 101 14.05 7.15 5.88
CA ASN A 101 15.24 7.90 6.34
C ASN A 101 15.58 9.07 5.39
N VAL A 102 15.03 9.07 4.19
CA VAL A 102 15.22 10.10 3.16
C VAL A 102 13.97 11.00 3.04
N SER A 103 12.80 10.50 3.47
CA SER A 103 11.54 11.25 3.41
C SER A 103 10.76 11.10 4.73
N PRO A 104 10.28 12.19 5.35
CA PRO A 104 9.56 12.14 6.62
C PRO A 104 8.15 11.57 6.51
N ASN A 105 7.71 11.17 5.34
CA ASN A 105 6.35 10.73 5.09
C ASN A 105 6.17 9.26 5.49
N GLN A 106 5.43 9.00 6.56
CA GLN A 106 5.04 7.64 6.91
C GLN A 106 4.13 7.04 5.83
N PRO A 107 4.22 5.71 5.55
CA PRO A 107 3.31 5.09 4.62
C PRO A 107 1.88 5.15 5.14
N HIS A 108 0.97 5.49 4.25
CA HIS A 108 -0.47 5.43 4.47
C HIS A 108 -1.12 4.65 3.33
N PHE A 109 -2.20 3.97 3.62
CA PHE A 109 -3.15 3.51 2.62
C PHE A 109 -4.35 4.46 2.60
N TRP A 110 -5.04 4.55 1.48
CA TRP A 110 -6.21 5.42 1.41
C TRP A 110 -7.49 4.64 1.58
N VAL A 111 -8.46 5.25 2.27
CA VAL A 111 -9.81 4.74 2.42
C VAL A 111 -10.82 5.83 2.13
N ARG A 112 -11.90 5.46 1.46
CA ARG A 112 -12.98 6.40 1.19
C ARG A 112 -13.71 6.79 2.47
N GLN A 113 -14.07 8.07 2.60
CA GLN A 113 -14.72 8.61 3.80
C GLN A 113 -16.21 8.19 3.96
N LYS A 114 -16.84 7.60 2.94
CA LYS A 114 -18.27 7.22 2.99
C LYS A 114 -18.49 5.96 3.83
N LEU A 115 -19.52 6.00 4.71
CA LEU A 115 -19.87 4.96 5.70
C LEU A 115 -20.08 3.53 5.14
N GLN A 116 -20.37 3.36 3.86
CA GLN A 116 -20.62 2.06 3.22
C GLN A 116 -19.64 1.75 2.08
N SER A 117 -18.52 2.44 2.01
CA SER A 117 -17.52 2.21 0.97
C SER A 117 -16.37 1.37 1.50
N ASN A 118 -16.13 0.22 0.86
CA ASN A 118 -14.96 -0.63 1.11
C ASN A 118 -13.79 -0.28 0.16
N ALA A 119 -13.79 0.92 -0.44
CA ALA A 119 -12.70 1.30 -1.32
C ALA A 119 -11.44 1.59 -0.51
N GLU A 120 -10.38 0.91 -0.87
CA GLU A 120 -9.08 0.98 -0.23
C GLU A 120 -7.99 0.90 -1.29
N VAL A 121 -7.10 1.90 -1.33
CA VAL A 121 -5.90 1.92 -2.19
C VAL A 121 -4.71 1.53 -1.33
N ASP A 122 -3.84 0.68 -1.86
CA ASP A 122 -2.79 0.01 -1.07
C ASP A 122 -1.78 0.96 -0.44
N LEU A 123 -1.34 1.98 -1.18
CA LEU A 123 -0.46 3.04 -0.70
C LEU A 123 -0.85 4.38 -1.31
N VAL A 124 -0.49 5.46 -0.63
CA VAL A 124 -0.47 6.82 -1.21
C VAL A 124 0.92 7.40 -1.07
N LEU A 125 1.40 8.02 -2.13
CA LEU A 125 2.73 8.60 -2.23
C LEU A 125 2.63 10.11 -2.41
N VAL A 126 3.35 10.86 -1.58
CA VAL A 126 3.53 12.31 -1.79
C VAL A 126 4.58 12.51 -2.88
N CYS A 127 4.19 13.18 -3.96
CA CYS A 127 5.05 13.58 -5.04
C CYS A 127 4.73 15.03 -5.39
N ARG A 128 5.63 15.93 -5.04
CA ARG A 128 5.40 17.38 -5.13
C ARG A 128 4.12 17.81 -4.41
N GLU A 129 3.21 18.49 -5.13
CA GLU A 129 1.90 18.92 -4.63
C GLU A 129 0.81 17.85 -4.72
N PHE A 130 1.13 16.63 -5.19
CA PHE A 130 0.16 15.57 -5.41
C PHE A 130 0.27 14.44 -4.39
N LEU A 131 -0.87 13.85 -4.06
CA LEU A 131 -0.97 12.60 -3.32
C LEU A 131 -1.37 11.50 -4.29
N ILE A 132 -0.39 10.75 -4.81
CA ILE A 132 -0.57 9.79 -5.89
C ILE A 132 -1.01 8.43 -5.31
N PRO A 133 -2.15 7.86 -5.75
CA PRO A 133 -2.58 6.53 -5.34
C PRO A 133 -1.74 5.45 -6.02
N VAL A 134 -1.34 4.44 -5.24
CA VAL A 134 -0.56 3.29 -5.69
C VAL A 134 -1.32 2.01 -5.36
N GLU A 135 -1.70 1.27 -6.38
CA GLU A 135 -2.34 -0.04 -6.25
C GLU A 135 -1.32 -1.15 -6.53
N ILE A 136 -1.26 -2.17 -5.65
CA ILE A 136 -0.30 -3.27 -5.78
C ILE A 136 -1.04 -4.55 -6.18
N LYS A 137 -0.62 -5.15 -7.29
CA LYS A 137 -1.18 -6.40 -7.82
C LYS A 137 -0.09 -7.45 -8.00
N SER A 138 -0.31 -8.64 -7.46
CA SER A 138 0.64 -9.75 -7.57
C SER A 138 0.70 -10.38 -8.97
N GLY A 139 -0.31 -10.17 -9.80
CA GLY A 139 -0.41 -10.69 -11.17
C GLY A 139 -0.37 -9.59 -12.23
N SER A 140 -0.50 -10.00 -13.49
CA SER A 140 -0.57 -9.10 -14.65
C SER A 140 -1.93 -8.42 -14.83
N THR A 141 -2.97 -8.91 -14.17
CA THR A 141 -4.35 -8.41 -14.23
C THR A 141 -4.86 -8.06 -12.84
N GLY A 142 -5.94 -7.32 -12.77
CA GLY A 142 -6.60 -6.99 -11.50
C GLY A 142 -7.52 -5.77 -11.64
N SER A 143 -8.55 -5.72 -10.80
CA SER A 143 -9.47 -4.59 -10.77
C SER A 143 -8.80 -3.35 -10.17
N LEU A 144 -8.99 -2.20 -10.80
CA LEU A 144 -8.53 -0.89 -10.33
C LEU A 144 -9.67 -0.06 -9.71
N ARG A 145 -10.72 -0.73 -9.21
CA ARG A 145 -11.93 -0.07 -8.72
C ARG A 145 -11.66 0.95 -7.61
N SER A 146 -10.80 0.63 -6.66
CA SER A 146 -10.46 1.54 -5.57
C SER A 146 -9.63 2.73 -6.05
N LEU A 147 -8.66 2.47 -6.94
CA LEU A 147 -7.85 3.48 -7.59
C LEU A 147 -8.72 4.45 -8.40
N HIS A 148 -9.70 3.96 -9.16
CA HIS A 148 -10.66 4.82 -9.88
C HIS A 148 -11.45 5.71 -8.91
N GLN A 149 -11.88 5.19 -7.75
CA GLN A 149 -12.61 5.99 -6.76
C GLN A 149 -11.75 7.09 -6.14
N PHE A 150 -10.44 6.84 -5.98
CA PHE A 150 -9.50 7.87 -5.56
C PHE A 150 -9.38 8.96 -6.63
N ILE A 151 -9.09 8.57 -7.87
CA ILE A 151 -8.90 9.48 -8.99
C ILE A 151 -10.15 10.33 -9.25
N GLU A 152 -11.34 9.76 -9.12
CA GLU A 152 -12.58 10.53 -9.27
C GLU A 152 -12.73 11.65 -8.24
N ALA A 153 -12.16 11.46 -7.05
CA ALA A 153 -12.22 12.43 -5.96
C ALA A 153 -11.01 13.38 -5.90
N ALA A 154 -9.87 13.00 -6.46
CA ALA A 154 -8.63 13.79 -6.45
C ALA A 154 -8.65 14.90 -7.51
N ASP A 155 -7.84 15.95 -7.33
CA ASP A 155 -7.75 17.08 -8.27
C ASP A 155 -6.64 16.90 -9.33
N HIS A 156 -6.00 15.72 -9.37
CA HIS A 156 -4.92 15.39 -10.30
C HIS A 156 -5.23 14.09 -11.08
N PRO A 157 -4.56 13.86 -12.24
CA PRO A 157 -4.83 12.69 -13.06
C PRO A 157 -3.87 11.52 -12.82
N PHE A 158 -2.93 11.58 -11.89
CA PHE A 158 -1.85 10.62 -11.75
C PHE A 158 -2.23 9.42 -10.90
N ALA A 159 -1.93 8.21 -11.40
CA ALA A 159 -2.10 6.96 -10.68
C ALA A 159 -1.00 5.96 -11.04
N ILE A 160 -0.66 5.09 -10.11
CA ILE A 160 0.37 4.07 -10.29
C ILE A 160 -0.21 2.71 -9.95
N ARG A 161 0.07 1.72 -10.81
CA ARG A 161 -0.14 0.31 -10.52
C ARG A 161 1.21 -0.40 -10.49
N ILE A 162 1.54 -1.04 -9.38
CA ILE A 162 2.67 -1.96 -9.27
C ILE A 162 2.13 -3.36 -9.55
N TYR A 163 2.76 -4.11 -10.48
CA TYR A 163 2.19 -5.38 -10.93
C TYR A 163 3.24 -6.31 -11.57
N GLY A 164 2.82 -7.53 -11.93
CA GLY A 164 3.69 -8.56 -12.53
C GLY A 164 3.90 -8.44 -14.04
N GLY A 165 3.57 -7.31 -14.68
CA GLY A 165 3.72 -7.10 -16.12
C GLY A 165 4.85 -6.13 -16.46
N SER A 166 4.87 -5.67 -17.73
CA SER A 166 5.88 -4.76 -18.26
C SER A 166 5.59 -3.30 -17.91
N PHE A 167 6.63 -2.47 -17.89
CA PHE A 167 6.47 -1.03 -17.72
C PHE A 167 5.66 -0.42 -18.86
N SER A 168 4.69 0.43 -18.52
CA SER A 168 3.97 1.26 -19.49
C SER A 168 3.36 2.49 -18.82
N VAL A 169 3.13 3.52 -19.60
CA VAL A 169 2.31 4.68 -19.22
C VAL A 169 1.19 4.83 -20.23
N GLU A 170 -0.04 4.88 -19.76
CA GLU A 170 -1.22 4.91 -20.61
C GLU A 170 -2.22 5.96 -20.14
N LYS A 171 -2.92 6.58 -21.09
CA LYS A 171 -4.08 7.42 -20.82
C LYS A 171 -5.29 6.51 -20.65
N ALA A 172 -5.97 6.63 -19.52
CA ALA A 172 -7.12 5.83 -19.17
C ALA A 172 -8.30 6.73 -18.77
N ILE A 173 -9.47 6.14 -18.63
CA ILE A 173 -10.70 6.84 -18.25
C ILE A 173 -11.37 6.05 -17.13
N THR A 174 -11.75 6.72 -16.05
CA THR A 174 -12.50 6.10 -14.96
C THR A 174 -13.93 5.77 -15.40
N PRO A 175 -14.67 4.91 -14.67
CA PRO A 175 -16.09 4.68 -14.91
C PRO A 175 -16.94 5.97 -14.89
N GLY A 176 -16.56 6.98 -14.11
CA GLY A 176 -17.18 8.31 -14.06
C GLY A 176 -16.74 9.24 -15.20
N LYS A 177 -16.02 8.73 -16.22
CA LYS A 177 -15.52 9.45 -17.40
C LYS A 177 -14.43 10.50 -17.10
N LYS A 178 -13.77 10.44 -15.95
CA LYS A 178 -12.62 11.29 -15.66
C LYS A 178 -11.36 10.72 -16.32
N PRO A 179 -10.65 11.48 -17.18
CA PRO A 179 -9.37 11.05 -17.76
C PRO A 179 -8.28 11.04 -16.68
N TYR A 180 -7.38 10.05 -16.77
CA TYR A 180 -6.22 9.96 -15.91
C TYR A 180 -5.05 9.25 -16.62
N ILE A 181 -3.88 9.32 -16.02
CA ILE A 181 -2.65 8.71 -16.51
C ILE A 181 -2.29 7.59 -15.55
N LEU A 182 -2.23 6.38 -16.08
CA LEU A 182 -1.84 5.19 -15.33
C LEU A 182 -0.42 4.80 -15.69
N MET A 183 0.48 4.87 -14.72
CA MET A 183 1.79 4.24 -14.83
C MET A 183 1.70 2.81 -14.30
N ASN A 184 2.00 1.85 -15.16
CA ASN A 184 2.15 0.45 -14.83
C ASN A 184 3.62 0.16 -14.56
N LEU A 185 3.98 -0.10 -13.30
CA LEU A 185 5.34 -0.32 -12.86
C LEU A 185 5.52 -1.80 -12.48
N PRO A 186 6.50 -2.51 -13.08
CA PRO A 186 6.85 -3.86 -12.65
C PRO A 186 7.23 -3.89 -11.16
N TYR A 187 6.79 -4.88 -10.40
CA TYR A 187 7.02 -4.92 -8.96
C TYR A 187 8.51 -4.95 -8.57
N TYR A 188 9.40 -5.47 -9.42
CA TYR A 188 10.84 -5.43 -9.17
C TYR A 188 11.45 -4.01 -9.24
N LEU A 189 10.70 -3.03 -9.74
CA LEU A 189 11.04 -1.60 -9.71
C LEU A 189 10.38 -0.86 -8.53
N GLY A 190 9.71 -1.57 -7.63
CA GLY A 190 9.00 -0.96 -6.50
C GLY A 190 9.87 -0.08 -5.61
N THR A 191 11.17 -0.43 -5.44
CA THR A 191 12.16 0.39 -4.71
C THR A 191 12.41 1.75 -5.37
N GLN A 192 12.14 1.88 -6.66
CA GLN A 192 12.33 3.11 -7.44
C GLN A 192 11.03 3.93 -7.57
N LEU A 193 9.98 3.55 -6.85
CA LEU A 193 8.68 4.21 -6.89
C LEU A 193 8.76 5.75 -6.76
N PRO A 194 9.54 6.34 -5.83
CA PRO A 194 9.68 7.79 -5.75
C PRO A 194 10.25 8.43 -7.03
N ALA A 195 11.31 7.84 -7.59
CA ALA A 195 11.94 8.38 -8.81
C ALA A 195 11.01 8.28 -10.03
N TYR A 196 10.29 7.16 -10.18
CA TYR A 196 9.33 7.01 -11.26
C TYR A 196 8.10 7.92 -11.10
N SER A 197 7.66 8.21 -9.89
CA SER A 197 6.57 9.16 -9.66
C SER A 197 6.96 10.59 -10.01
N GLU A 198 8.18 11.01 -9.65
CA GLU A 198 8.72 12.31 -10.05
C GLU A 198 8.82 12.44 -11.57
N TRP A 199 9.35 11.41 -12.23
CA TRP A 199 9.42 11.35 -13.68
C TRP A 199 8.01 11.42 -14.32
N LEU A 200 7.04 10.66 -13.81
CA LEU A 200 5.66 10.68 -14.33
C LEU A 200 5.04 12.07 -14.28
N VAL A 201 5.17 12.74 -13.15
CA VAL A 201 4.61 14.08 -12.95
C VAL A 201 5.31 15.10 -13.87
N GLN A 202 6.63 15.04 -13.98
CA GLN A 202 7.42 15.96 -14.80
C GLN A 202 7.06 15.86 -16.28
N GLN A 203 6.94 14.65 -16.84
CA GLN A 203 6.60 14.43 -18.25
C GLN A 203 5.21 14.92 -18.67
N GLN A 204 4.33 15.22 -17.73
CA GLN A 204 2.95 15.62 -18.02
C GLN A 204 2.68 17.11 -17.72
N ILE A 205 3.63 17.78 -17.07
CA ILE A 205 3.56 19.24 -16.79
C ILE A 205 4.31 20.03 -17.89
N GLU A 206 5.25 19.41 -18.58
CA GLU A 206 5.91 19.94 -19.79
C GLU A 206 5.05 19.72 -21.05
#